data_ad7fc629a7fb272410aa783d773e1208
#
_entry.id   ad7fc629a7fb272410aa783d773e1208
#
_cell.length_a   1.000
_cell.length_b   1.000
_cell.length_c   1.000
_cell.angle_alpha   90.00
_cell.angle_beta   90.00
_cell.angle_gamma   90.00
#
_symmetry.space_group_name_H-M   'P 1'
#
loop_
_entity.id
_entity.type
_entity.pdbx_description
1 polymer ?
#
loop_
_entity_poly.entity_id
_entity_poly.type
_entity_poly.pdbx_seq_one_letter_code
_entity_poly.pdbx_strand_id
1 'polypeptide(L)'
;MDIKEFAQKTIQRFGTHDPFDICNQLGIVILYLPLGRMRGYCYSNENGKAVVLHGGLAEHEARVVCAHELGHVLLHPNLNRIYLDTSTFVCERKLENEVNAFAVCLLFPDDNELLENCSTISELSIYMGVRLELAQLRSMYIGV
;
A
#
# COMPACT_ATOMS: atom_id res chain seq x y z
N MET A 1 1.85 -15.58 -6.55
CA MET A 1 1.26 -15.25 -5.23
C MET A 1 -0.08 -14.55 -5.44
N ASP A 2 -1.07 -14.96 -4.69
CA ASP A 2 -2.38 -14.30 -4.68
C ASP A 2 -2.34 -13.11 -3.73
N ILE A 3 -2.22 -11.92 -4.28
CA ILE A 3 -2.08 -10.69 -3.51
C ILE A 3 -3.34 -10.38 -2.70
N LYS A 4 -4.52 -10.63 -3.29
CA LYS A 4 -5.78 -10.39 -2.58
C LYS A 4 -5.90 -11.30 -1.35
N GLU A 5 -5.56 -12.57 -1.51
CA GLU A 5 -5.56 -13.50 -0.39
C GLU A 5 -4.55 -13.09 0.68
N PHE A 6 -3.38 -12.63 0.25
CA PHE A 6 -2.35 -12.13 1.18
C PHE A 6 -2.88 -10.93 1.98
N ALA A 7 -3.56 -9.98 1.31
CA ALA A 7 -4.17 -8.84 2.00
C ALA A 7 -5.25 -9.29 2.99
N GLN A 8 -6.09 -10.24 2.60
CA GLN A 8 -7.13 -10.78 3.48
C GLN A 8 -6.54 -11.45 4.72
N LYS A 9 -5.49 -12.23 4.53
CA LYS A 9 -4.79 -12.89 5.65
C LYS A 9 -4.11 -11.87 6.56
N THR A 10 -3.60 -10.79 6.00
CA THR A 10 -3.02 -9.69 6.78
C THR A 10 -4.09 -9.06 7.67
N ILE A 11 -5.26 -8.79 7.12
CA ILE A 11 -6.39 -8.23 7.88
C ILE A 11 -6.77 -9.18 9.01
N GLN A 12 -6.87 -10.48 8.74
CA GLN A 12 -7.22 -11.46 9.76
C GLN A 12 -6.17 -11.52 10.87
N ARG A 13 -4.90 -11.48 10.48
CA ARG A 13 -3.79 -11.55 11.44
C ARG A 13 -3.76 -10.37 12.40
N PHE A 14 -3.98 -9.17 11.90
CA PHE A 14 -3.86 -7.95 12.70
C PHE A 14 -5.20 -7.41 13.20
N GLY A 15 -6.32 -7.96 12.74
CA GLY A 15 -7.64 -7.53 13.16
C GLY A 15 -8.05 -6.16 12.64
N THR A 16 -7.41 -5.66 11.60
CA THR A 16 -7.66 -4.33 11.06
C THR A 16 -7.13 -4.25 9.63
N HIS A 17 -7.69 -3.34 8.84
CA HIS A 17 -7.15 -3.00 7.52
C HIS A 17 -6.53 -1.60 7.51
N ASP A 18 -6.35 -0.99 8.67
CA ASP A 18 -5.67 0.30 8.80
C ASP A 18 -4.16 0.08 8.78
N PRO A 19 -3.45 0.59 7.75
CA PRO A 19 -2.01 0.36 7.65
C PRO A 19 -1.21 0.98 8.79
N PHE A 20 -1.69 2.07 9.37
CA PHE A 20 -1.01 2.69 10.53
C PHE A 20 -1.08 1.77 11.74
N ASP A 21 -2.24 1.17 11.98
CA ASP A 21 -2.44 0.25 13.08
C ASP A 21 -1.58 -1.00 12.91
N ILE A 22 -1.53 -1.54 11.69
CA ILE A 22 -0.69 -2.70 11.38
C ILE A 22 0.79 -2.38 11.63
N CYS A 23 1.25 -1.23 11.15
CA CYS A 23 2.62 -0.78 11.41
C CYS A 23 2.91 -0.70 12.91
N ASN A 24 1.97 -0.14 13.67
CA ASN A 24 2.13 -0.02 15.11
C ASN A 24 2.26 -1.39 15.77
N GLN A 25 1.42 -2.35 15.38
CA GLN A 25 1.49 -3.71 15.92
C GLN A 25 2.79 -4.42 15.58
N LEU A 26 3.38 -4.11 14.42
CA LEU A 26 4.65 -4.68 13.98
C LEU A 26 5.87 -3.95 14.55
N GLY A 27 5.69 -2.86 15.28
CA GLY A 27 6.79 -2.08 15.77
C GLY A 27 7.49 -1.25 14.69
N ILE A 28 6.82 -1.02 13.57
CA ILE A 28 7.33 -0.16 12.50
C ILE A 28 7.10 1.29 12.89
N VAL A 29 8.16 2.08 12.91
CA VAL A 29 8.07 3.50 13.25
C VAL A 29 7.53 4.28 12.05
N ILE A 30 6.56 5.16 12.31
CA ILE A 30 6.02 6.07 11.29
C ILE A 30 6.62 7.44 11.52
N LEU A 31 7.28 7.98 10.51
CA LEU A 31 7.90 9.30 10.55
C LEU A 31 7.28 10.19 9.47
N TYR A 32 7.14 11.47 9.75
CA TYR A 32 6.67 12.48 8.81
C TYR A 32 7.80 13.47 8.59
N LEU A 33 8.24 13.58 7.35
CA LEU A 33 9.37 14.46 6.98
C LEU A 33 9.03 15.27 5.73
N PRO A 34 9.69 16.41 5.51
CA PRO A 34 9.54 17.15 4.26
C PRO A 34 10.31 16.45 3.14
N LEU A 35 9.61 15.69 2.32
CA LEU A 35 10.22 14.85 1.29
C LEU A 35 10.23 15.48 -0.11
N GLY A 36 9.76 16.73 -0.26
CA GLY A 36 9.66 17.36 -1.58
C GLY A 36 8.63 16.64 -2.44
N ARG A 37 9.07 16.10 -3.58
CA ARG A 37 8.17 15.39 -4.52
C ARG A 37 7.95 13.95 -4.13
N MET A 38 8.80 13.39 -3.28
CA MET A 38 8.65 12.02 -2.83
C MET A 38 7.51 11.95 -1.81
N ARG A 39 6.64 10.96 -1.95
CA ARG A 39 5.48 10.81 -1.08
C ARG A 39 5.80 9.99 0.16
N GLY A 40 6.70 9.02 0.03
CA GLY A 40 7.10 8.19 1.14
C GLY A 40 8.14 7.16 0.74
N TYR A 41 8.72 6.52 1.74
CA TYR A 41 9.61 5.39 1.53
C TYR A 41 9.63 4.51 2.78
N CYS A 42 10.12 3.29 2.64
CA CYS A 42 10.36 2.41 3.78
C CYS A 42 11.85 2.18 3.94
N TYR A 43 12.26 1.98 5.18
CA TYR A 43 13.66 1.77 5.53
C TYR A 43 13.74 0.63 6.54
N SER A 44 14.72 -0.25 6.34
CA SER A 44 14.94 -1.38 7.24
C SER A 44 16.43 -1.53 7.49
N ASN A 45 16.81 -1.69 8.74
CA ASN A 45 18.17 -2.01 9.13
C ASN A 45 18.14 -2.94 10.35
N GLU A 46 19.32 -3.23 10.91
CA GLU A 46 19.44 -4.12 12.06
C GLU A 46 18.73 -3.59 13.32
N ASN A 47 18.49 -2.28 13.40
CA ASN A 47 17.85 -1.65 14.56
C ASN A 47 16.33 -1.57 14.44
N GLY A 48 15.77 -1.89 13.29
CA GLY A 48 14.33 -1.87 13.09
C GLY A 48 13.90 -1.38 11.71
N LYS A 49 12.61 -1.10 11.62
CA LYS A 49 11.97 -0.69 10.37
C LYS A 49 11.21 0.62 10.57
N ALA A 50 11.19 1.43 9.51
CA ALA A 50 10.45 2.69 9.51
C ALA A 50 9.73 2.87 8.19
N VAL A 51 8.57 3.51 8.26
CA VAL A 51 7.86 4.04 7.10
C VAL A 51 7.91 5.55 7.24
N VAL A 52 8.42 6.22 6.20
CA VAL A 52 8.57 7.68 6.21
C VAL A 52 7.59 8.25 5.20
N LEU A 53 6.77 9.19 5.65
CA LEU A 53 5.73 9.81 4.84
C LEU A 53 6.01 11.30 4.69
N HIS A 54 5.67 11.85 3.52
CA HIS A 54 5.74 13.29 3.33
C HIS A 54 4.73 13.99 4.24
N GLY A 55 5.20 14.97 5.00
CA GLY A 55 4.38 15.65 6.01
C GLY A 55 3.23 16.47 5.46
N GLY A 56 3.25 16.81 4.15
CA GLY A 56 2.20 17.58 3.52
C GLY A 56 1.05 16.79 2.93
N LEU A 57 1.04 15.46 3.07
CA LEU A 57 -0.04 14.63 2.53
C LEU A 57 -1.35 14.83 3.30
N ALA A 58 -2.47 14.84 2.58
CA ALA A 58 -3.78 14.76 3.21
C ALA A 58 -3.94 13.40 3.89
N GLU A 59 -4.83 13.30 4.86
CA GLU A 59 -4.99 12.06 5.65
C GLU A 59 -5.23 10.83 4.78
N HIS A 60 -6.14 10.92 3.80
CA HIS A 60 -6.44 9.78 2.92
C HIS A 60 -5.24 9.42 2.03
N GLU A 61 -4.47 10.41 1.59
CA GLU A 61 -3.26 10.16 0.81
C GLU A 61 -2.18 9.49 1.66
N ALA A 62 -2.00 9.95 2.89
CA ALA A 62 -1.06 9.35 3.83
C ALA A 62 -1.39 7.88 4.08
N ARG A 63 -2.69 7.55 4.17
CA ARG A 63 -3.15 6.17 4.34
C ARG A 63 -2.76 5.30 3.15
N VAL A 64 -2.96 5.80 1.94
CA VAL A 64 -2.62 5.08 0.72
C VAL A 64 -1.10 4.85 0.64
N VAL A 65 -0.31 5.88 0.90
CA VAL A 65 1.14 5.78 0.87
C VAL A 65 1.66 4.85 1.96
N CYS A 66 1.08 4.92 3.16
CA CYS A 66 1.45 4.02 4.25
C CYS A 66 1.16 2.56 3.87
N ALA A 67 0.01 2.27 3.28
CA ALA A 67 -0.33 0.92 2.84
C ALA A 67 0.65 0.42 1.77
N HIS A 68 1.04 1.29 0.85
CA HIS A 68 2.02 0.98 -0.18
C HIS A 68 3.38 0.62 0.45
N GLU A 69 3.87 1.45 1.35
CA GLU A 69 5.16 1.20 2.00
C GLU A 69 5.12 -0.01 2.91
N LEU A 70 4.01 -0.25 3.60
CA LEU A 70 3.79 -1.47 4.36
C LEU A 70 3.85 -2.69 3.46
N GLY A 71 3.30 -2.58 2.25
CA GLY A 71 3.38 -3.64 1.24
C GLY A 71 4.83 -4.02 0.94
N HIS A 72 5.71 -3.05 0.79
CA HIS A 72 7.14 -3.32 0.59
C HIS A 72 7.73 -4.07 1.79
N VAL A 73 7.40 -3.67 2.99
CA VAL A 73 7.90 -4.31 4.21
C VAL A 73 7.46 -5.78 4.29
N LEU A 74 6.19 -6.04 3.99
CA LEU A 74 5.62 -7.38 4.16
C LEU A 74 5.93 -8.32 3.00
N LEU A 75 5.91 -7.81 1.77
CA LEU A 75 6.12 -8.63 0.57
C LEU A 75 7.59 -8.79 0.21
N HIS A 76 8.41 -7.80 0.54
CA HIS A 76 9.81 -7.78 0.15
C HIS A 76 10.69 -7.39 1.36
N PRO A 77 10.65 -8.18 2.45
CA PRO A 77 11.27 -7.77 3.72
C PRO A 77 12.78 -7.63 3.68
N ASN A 78 13.44 -8.24 2.69
CA ASN A 78 14.89 -8.18 2.56
C ASN A 78 15.36 -7.10 1.60
N LEU A 79 14.43 -6.33 1.02
CA LEU A 79 14.78 -5.25 0.10
C LEU A 79 14.64 -3.91 0.78
N ASN A 80 15.68 -3.11 0.65
CA ASN A 80 15.69 -1.73 1.09
C ASN A 80 15.54 -0.88 -0.16
N ARG A 81 14.51 -0.04 -0.25
CA ARG A 81 14.22 0.72 -1.46
C ARG A 81 15.35 1.62 -1.89
N ILE A 82 16.12 2.13 -0.93
CA ILE A 82 17.23 3.01 -1.24
C ILE A 82 18.37 2.29 -1.97
N TYR A 83 18.37 0.96 -2.00
CA TYR A 83 19.39 0.16 -2.67
C TYR A 83 18.93 -0.42 -4.00
N LEU A 84 17.67 -0.14 -4.40
CA LEU A 84 17.20 -0.55 -5.72
C LEU A 84 17.76 0.45 -6.74
N ASP A 85 18.67 -0.02 -7.55
CA ASP A 85 19.31 0.82 -8.55
C ASP A 85 18.67 0.64 -9.93
N THR A 86 19.18 1.36 -10.91
CA THR A 86 18.62 1.35 -12.27
C THR A 86 18.77 0.01 -12.96
N SER A 87 19.67 -0.84 -12.53
CA SER A 87 19.87 -2.15 -13.15
C SER A 87 18.71 -3.11 -12.81
N THR A 88 17.93 -2.80 -11.78
CA THR A 88 16.81 -3.63 -11.34
C THR A 88 15.47 -3.02 -11.74
N PHE A 89 15.44 -2.13 -12.71
CA PHE A 89 14.25 -1.37 -13.09
C PHE A 89 13.03 -2.25 -13.39
N VAL A 90 13.20 -3.34 -14.14
CA VAL A 90 12.09 -4.25 -14.47
C VAL A 90 11.56 -4.95 -13.21
N CYS A 91 12.46 -5.40 -12.33
CA CYS A 91 12.09 -6.02 -11.07
C CYS A 91 11.38 -5.01 -10.17
N GLU A 92 11.86 -3.78 -10.15
CA GLU A 92 11.24 -2.71 -9.37
C GLU A 92 9.80 -2.47 -9.81
N ARG A 93 9.53 -2.45 -11.13
CA ARG A 93 8.17 -2.28 -11.65
C ARG A 93 7.26 -3.41 -11.19
N LYS A 94 7.73 -4.64 -11.24
CA LYS A 94 6.96 -5.79 -10.77
C LYS A 94 6.67 -5.67 -9.28
N LEU A 95 7.66 -5.29 -8.49
CA LEU A 95 7.50 -5.10 -7.05
C LEU A 95 6.50 -3.97 -6.76
N GLU A 96 6.58 -2.88 -7.49
CA GLU A 96 5.65 -1.76 -7.33
C GLU A 96 4.21 -2.17 -7.66
N ASN A 97 4.02 -2.96 -8.71
CA ASN A 97 2.69 -3.46 -9.05
C ASN A 97 2.12 -4.36 -7.95
N GLU A 98 2.95 -5.22 -7.38
CA GLU A 98 2.52 -6.10 -6.29
C GLU A 98 2.11 -5.30 -5.05
N VAL A 99 2.92 -4.32 -4.65
CA VAL A 99 2.60 -3.53 -3.46
C VAL A 99 1.40 -2.61 -3.68
N ASN A 100 1.21 -2.11 -4.90
CA ASN A 100 0.02 -1.34 -5.23
C ASN A 100 -1.25 -2.21 -5.13
N ALA A 101 -1.18 -3.43 -5.65
CA ALA A 101 -2.29 -4.38 -5.54
C ALA A 101 -2.59 -4.71 -4.07
N PHE A 102 -1.54 -4.96 -3.28
CA PHE A 102 -1.69 -5.18 -1.85
C PHE A 102 -2.38 -4.00 -1.17
N ALA A 103 -1.90 -2.79 -1.45
CA ALA A 103 -2.42 -1.58 -0.80
C ALA A 103 -3.91 -1.39 -1.07
N VAL A 104 -4.36 -1.52 -2.32
CA VAL A 104 -5.77 -1.32 -2.65
C VAL A 104 -6.67 -2.44 -2.13
N CYS A 105 -6.17 -3.67 -2.06
CA CYS A 105 -6.93 -4.79 -1.48
C CYS A 105 -6.97 -4.69 0.05
N LEU A 106 -5.93 -4.17 0.67
CA LEU A 106 -5.90 -3.95 2.12
C LEU A 106 -6.87 -2.84 2.52
N LEU A 107 -6.81 -1.69 1.84
CA LEU A 107 -7.59 -0.51 2.20
C LEU A 107 -9.07 -0.65 1.88
N PHE A 108 -9.40 -1.38 0.82
CA PHE A 108 -10.77 -1.55 0.33
C PHE A 108 -11.07 -3.03 0.12
N PRO A 109 -11.19 -3.79 1.23
CA PRO A 109 -11.26 -5.26 1.13
C PRO A 109 -12.63 -5.81 0.73
N ASP A 110 -13.70 -5.04 0.86
CA ASP A 110 -15.07 -5.54 0.67
C ASP A 110 -15.53 -5.31 -0.77
N ASP A 111 -15.53 -6.37 -1.58
CA ASP A 111 -15.97 -6.33 -2.97
C ASP A 111 -17.42 -5.87 -3.10
N ASN A 112 -18.30 -6.33 -2.20
CA ASN A 112 -19.72 -5.99 -2.26
C ASN A 112 -19.95 -4.51 -2.02
N GLU A 113 -19.22 -3.92 -1.08
CA GLU A 113 -19.30 -2.48 -0.83
C GLU A 113 -18.95 -1.69 -2.09
N LEU A 114 -17.89 -2.10 -2.78
CA LEU A 114 -17.46 -1.40 -4.01
C LEU A 114 -18.48 -1.56 -5.12
N LEU A 115 -19.03 -2.76 -5.30
CA LEU A 115 -20.03 -3.03 -6.34
C LEU A 115 -21.35 -2.31 -6.08
N GLU A 116 -21.74 -2.17 -4.82
CA GLU A 116 -22.98 -1.48 -4.45
C GLU A 116 -22.89 0.03 -4.68
N ASN A 117 -21.69 0.60 -4.57
CA ASN A 117 -21.48 2.04 -4.60
C ASN A 117 -20.92 2.56 -5.93
N CYS A 118 -20.39 1.69 -6.78
CA CYS A 118 -19.69 2.12 -7.99
C CYS A 118 -20.08 1.27 -9.18
N SER A 119 -20.30 1.93 -10.33
CA SER A 119 -20.62 1.26 -11.60
C SER A 119 -19.53 1.44 -12.64
N THR A 120 -18.63 2.38 -12.45
CA THR A 120 -17.55 2.69 -13.40
C THR A 120 -16.21 2.82 -12.64
N ILE A 121 -15.11 2.74 -13.39
CA ILE A 121 -13.78 2.95 -12.82
C ILE A 121 -13.64 4.38 -12.29
N SER A 122 -14.22 5.36 -12.98
CA SER A 122 -14.19 6.74 -12.53
C SER A 122 -14.90 6.92 -11.18
N GLU A 123 -16.07 6.29 -11.01
CA GLU A 123 -16.79 6.31 -9.74
C GLU A 123 -16.00 5.61 -8.66
N LEU A 124 -15.35 4.49 -8.99
CA LEU A 124 -14.53 3.75 -8.04
C LEU A 124 -13.34 4.58 -7.58
N SER A 125 -12.68 5.30 -8.48
CA SER A 125 -11.58 6.20 -8.16
C SER A 125 -12.00 7.26 -7.16
N ILE A 126 -13.16 7.87 -7.38
CA ILE A 126 -13.72 8.90 -6.49
C ILE A 126 -14.07 8.29 -5.12
N TYR A 127 -14.76 7.15 -5.13
CA TYR A 127 -15.19 6.48 -3.91
C TYR A 127 -14.01 6.09 -3.03
N MET A 128 -12.97 5.52 -3.65
CA MET A 128 -11.77 5.11 -2.94
C MET A 128 -10.85 6.27 -2.58
N GLY A 129 -11.01 7.42 -3.25
CA GLY A 129 -10.12 8.56 -3.06
C GLY A 129 -8.69 8.30 -3.56
N VAL A 130 -8.56 7.52 -4.64
CA VAL A 130 -7.27 7.18 -5.22
C VAL A 130 -7.25 7.54 -6.71
N ARG A 131 -6.05 7.61 -7.28
CA ARG A 131 -5.91 7.87 -8.71
C ARG A 131 -6.51 6.71 -9.53
N LEU A 132 -6.85 7.02 -10.77
CA LEU A 132 -7.57 6.10 -11.66
C LEU A 132 -6.88 4.75 -11.82
N GLU A 133 -5.55 4.75 -11.93
CA GLU A 133 -4.76 3.52 -12.09
C GLU A 133 -4.93 2.57 -10.91
N LEU A 134 -5.00 3.11 -9.69
CA LEU A 134 -5.19 2.27 -8.50
C LEU A 134 -6.61 1.74 -8.40
N ALA A 135 -7.61 2.55 -8.81
CA ALA A 135 -9.00 2.08 -8.87
C ALA A 135 -9.15 0.96 -9.90
N GLN A 136 -8.54 1.12 -11.06
CA GLN A 136 -8.55 0.11 -12.10
C GLN A 136 -7.89 -1.18 -11.60
N LEU A 137 -6.77 -1.05 -10.91
CA LEU A 137 -6.07 -2.20 -10.32
C LEU A 137 -6.97 -2.93 -9.33
N ARG A 138 -7.64 -2.21 -8.43
CA ARG A 138 -8.56 -2.84 -7.47
C ARG A 138 -9.70 -3.57 -8.15
N SER A 139 -10.23 -2.99 -9.23
CA SER A 139 -11.34 -3.61 -9.98
C SER A 139 -10.97 -4.97 -10.54
N MET A 140 -9.71 -5.20 -10.87
CA MET A 140 -9.24 -6.47 -11.41
C MET A 140 -9.30 -7.60 -10.38
N TYR A 141 -9.41 -7.26 -9.10
CA TYR A 141 -9.48 -8.23 -8.01
C TYR A 141 -10.90 -8.45 -7.50
N ILE A 142 -11.90 -7.77 -8.05
CA ILE A 142 -13.29 -7.99 -7.65
C ILE A 142 -13.74 -9.36 -8.13
N GLY A 143 -14.27 -10.15 -7.19
CA GLY A 143 -14.77 -11.49 -7.49
C GLY A 143 -13.71 -12.57 -7.64
N VAL A 144 -12.48 -12.23 -7.38
CA VAL A 144 -11.36 -13.18 -7.50
C VAL A 144 -11.09 -13.90 -6.18
#